data_926b707623b31e025682439f77c11ee1
#
_entry.id   926b707623b31e025682439f77c11ee1
#
_cell.length_a   1.000
_cell.length_b   1.000
_cell.length_c   1.000
_cell.angle_alpha   90.00
_cell.angle_beta   90.00
_cell.angle_gamma   90.00
#
_symmetry.space_group_name_H-M   'P 1'
#
loop_
_entity.id
_entity.type
_entity.pdbx_description
1 polymer ?
#
loop_
_entity_poly.entity_id
_entity_poly.type
_entity_poly.pdbx_seq_one_letter_code
_entity_poly.pdbx_strand_id
1 'polypeptide(L)'
;MAIVGLVLFWHPWETAPLAVPAAKADLKFVGSEACASCHKKETVAWGGSQHARAMQEASDRTVLGDFADRTFEHAGETSTFSRHDGKFFVRTDGPDGKLTDYEVKYTFGVEPLHQYLIELPGGRLQALTVAWDNAAHATVN
;
A
#
# COMPACT_ATOMS: atom_id res chain seq x y z
N MET A 1 57.36 50.74 2.09
CA MET A 1 56.36 49.77 2.53
C MET A 1 55.18 49.88 1.60
N ALA A 2 54.99 48.88 0.71
CA ALA A 2 53.88 48.82 -0.22
C ALA A 2 52.82 47.86 0.36
N ILE A 3 51.59 48.36 0.55
CA ILE A 3 50.46 47.55 1.00
C ILE A 3 49.77 47.02 -0.25
N VAL A 4 49.84 45.70 -0.45
CA VAL A 4 49.10 45.00 -1.54
C VAL A 4 47.70 44.70 -0.98
N GLY A 5 46.69 45.41 -1.48
CA GLY A 5 45.28 45.14 -1.17
C GLY A 5 44.78 43.95 -1.93
N LEU A 6 44.36 42.90 -1.20
CA LEU A 6 43.70 41.71 -1.75
C LEU A 6 42.23 42.04 -2.01
N VAL A 7 41.82 42.17 -3.29
CA VAL A 7 40.45 42.31 -3.69
C VAL A 7 39.82 40.94 -3.83
N LEU A 8 38.97 40.54 -2.87
CA LEU A 8 38.16 39.32 -2.95
C LEU A 8 36.96 39.60 -3.86
N PHE A 9 36.97 39.01 -5.05
CA PHE A 9 35.78 38.94 -5.92
C PHE A 9 34.78 37.97 -5.35
N TRP A 10 33.72 38.47 -4.74
CA TRP A 10 32.57 37.68 -4.35
C TRP A 10 31.69 37.49 -5.58
N HIS A 11 31.72 36.30 -6.17
CA HIS A 11 30.74 35.91 -7.18
C HIS A 11 29.46 35.45 -6.47
N PRO A 12 28.34 36.18 -6.58
CA PRO A 12 27.07 35.62 -6.14
C PRO A 12 26.71 34.47 -7.07
N TRP A 13 26.55 33.29 -6.52
CA TRP A 13 26.05 32.12 -7.21
C TRP A 13 24.57 32.33 -7.48
N GLU A 14 24.25 32.92 -8.62
CA GLU A 14 22.88 32.96 -9.11
C GLU A 14 22.45 31.55 -9.49
N THR A 15 21.76 30.87 -8.57
CA THR A 15 21.02 29.66 -8.90
C THR A 15 19.83 30.07 -9.76
N ALA A 16 19.97 29.96 -11.07
CA ALA A 16 18.83 30.09 -11.96
C ALA A 16 17.77 29.06 -11.54
N PRO A 17 16.52 29.47 -11.27
CA PRO A 17 15.48 28.51 -11.00
C PRO A 17 15.31 27.62 -12.23
N LEU A 18 15.46 26.30 -12.05
CA LEU A 18 15.11 25.34 -13.07
C LEU A 18 13.62 25.50 -13.32
N ALA A 19 13.28 26.20 -14.38
CA ALA A 19 11.90 26.29 -14.87
C ALA A 19 11.49 24.89 -15.32
N VAL A 20 10.86 24.14 -14.43
CA VAL A 20 10.16 22.92 -14.79
C VAL A 20 8.98 23.38 -15.65
N PRO A 21 8.90 22.99 -16.93
CA PRO A 21 7.75 23.33 -17.74
C PRO A 21 6.53 22.64 -17.14
N ALA A 22 5.64 23.42 -16.56
CA ALA A 22 4.35 22.97 -16.07
C ALA A 22 3.38 22.76 -17.26
N ALA A 23 3.73 21.87 -18.17
CA ALA A 23 2.74 21.23 -19.01
C ALA A 23 2.13 20.11 -18.16
N LYS A 24 0.97 20.37 -17.54
CA LYS A 24 0.07 19.29 -17.12
C LYS A 24 -0.35 18.55 -18.38
N ALA A 25 0.49 17.62 -18.84
CA ALA A 25 0.03 16.59 -19.74
C ALA A 25 -1.10 15.87 -18.99
N ASP A 26 -2.23 15.68 -19.63
CA ASP A 26 -3.36 14.91 -19.10
C ASP A 26 -2.90 13.43 -19.08
N LEU A 27 -2.16 13.07 -18.04
CA LEU A 27 -1.55 11.77 -17.89
C LEU A 27 -2.66 10.75 -17.64
N LYS A 28 -2.82 9.81 -18.55
CA LYS A 28 -3.77 8.70 -18.45
C LYS A 28 -3.03 7.40 -18.24
N PHE A 29 -3.54 6.57 -17.33
CA PHE A 29 -3.09 5.19 -17.23
C PHE A 29 -3.53 4.44 -18.49
N VAL A 30 -2.58 3.80 -19.17
CA VAL A 30 -2.83 3.05 -20.40
C VAL A 30 -3.06 1.56 -20.16
N GLY A 31 -2.83 1.10 -18.92
CA GLY A 31 -2.92 -0.31 -18.56
C GLY A 31 -1.72 -1.13 -19.03
N SER A 32 -1.55 -2.31 -18.46
CA SER A 32 -0.45 -3.24 -18.80
C SER A 32 -0.57 -3.80 -20.22
N GLU A 33 -1.78 -3.89 -20.77
CA GLU A 33 -2.06 -4.40 -22.09
C GLU A 33 -1.37 -3.59 -23.20
N ALA A 34 -1.20 -2.27 -22.98
CA ALA A 34 -0.50 -1.42 -23.94
C ALA A 34 0.98 -1.81 -24.13
N CYS A 35 1.59 -2.42 -23.10
CA CYS A 35 2.99 -2.85 -23.12
C CYS A 35 3.14 -4.32 -23.60
N ALA A 36 2.07 -5.11 -23.50
CA ALA A 36 2.10 -6.56 -23.71
C ALA A 36 2.54 -6.98 -25.11
N SER A 37 2.22 -6.18 -26.14
CA SER A 37 2.56 -6.49 -27.54
C SER A 37 4.06 -6.52 -27.79
N CYS A 38 4.83 -5.61 -27.15
CA CYS A 38 6.28 -5.53 -27.28
C CYS A 38 7.01 -6.31 -26.18
N HIS A 39 6.41 -6.41 -24.97
CA HIS A 39 7.01 -7.04 -23.78
C HIS A 39 6.29 -8.33 -23.37
N LYS A 40 5.96 -9.18 -24.34
CA LYS A 40 5.14 -10.38 -24.12
C LYS A 40 5.73 -11.32 -23.06
N LYS A 41 7.05 -11.57 -23.10
CA LYS A 41 7.72 -12.47 -22.16
C LYS A 41 7.65 -11.94 -20.72
N GLU A 42 7.93 -10.66 -20.56
CA GLU A 42 7.91 -9.97 -19.27
C GLU A 42 6.49 -9.88 -18.72
N THR A 43 5.50 -9.60 -19.58
CA THR A 43 4.08 -9.56 -19.23
C THR A 43 3.58 -10.90 -18.70
N VAL A 44 3.95 -12.00 -19.37
CA VAL A 44 3.58 -13.36 -18.93
C VAL A 44 4.25 -13.71 -17.61
N ALA A 45 5.55 -13.42 -17.46
CA ALA A 45 6.29 -13.66 -16.21
C ALA A 45 5.72 -12.84 -15.04
N TRP A 46 5.42 -11.56 -15.29
CA TRP A 46 4.84 -10.68 -14.28
C TRP A 46 3.44 -11.15 -13.86
N GLY A 47 2.56 -11.49 -14.82
CA GLY A 47 1.17 -11.92 -14.55
C GLY A 47 1.08 -13.17 -13.69
N GLY A 48 2.08 -14.06 -13.72
CA GLY A 48 2.19 -15.23 -12.85
C GLY A 48 2.87 -14.97 -11.50
N SER A 49 3.40 -13.77 -11.28
CA SER A 49 4.21 -13.44 -10.10
C SER A 49 3.36 -13.07 -8.88
N GLN A 50 3.98 -13.14 -7.70
CA GLN A 50 3.37 -12.61 -6.47
C GLN A 50 3.18 -11.09 -6.54
N HIS A 51 4.03 -10.37 -7.27
CA HIS A 51 3.89 -8.92 -7.47
C HIS A 51 2.58 -8.55 -8.17
N ALA A 52 2.17 -9.32 -9.19
CA ALA A 52 0.90 -9.08 -9.87
C ALA A 52 -0.32 -9.29 -8.95
N ARG A 53 -0.15 -10.07 -7.90
CA ARG A 53 -1.18 -10.41 -6.90
C ARG A 53 -0.98 -9.71 -5.57
N ALA A 54 0.04 -8.84 -5.47
CA ALA A 54 0.42 -8.23 -4.20
C ALA A 54 -0.68 -7.34 -3.60
N MET A 55 -1.55 -6.76 -4.43
CA MET A 55 -2.69 -5.97 -3.97
C MET A 55 -3.90 -6.29 -4.85
N GLN A 56 -4.97 -6.80 -4.25
CA GLN A 56 -6.18 -7.22 -4.94
C GLN A 56 -7.42 -6.76 -4.16
N GLU A 57 -8.53 -6.54 -4.85
CA GLU A 57 -9.82 -6.33 -4.19
C GLU A 57 -10.20 -7.55 -3.35
N ALA A 58 -10.76 -7.28 -2.15
CA ALA A 58 -11.18 -8.34 -1.25
C ALA A 58 -12.34 -9.15 -1.86
N SER A 59 -12.17 -10.45 -1.93
CA SER A 59 -13.14 -11.39 -2.48
C SER A 59 -12.89 -12.80 -1.94
N ASP A 60 -13.81 -13.73 -2.20
CA ASP A 60 -13.67 -15.15 -1.82
C ASP A 60 -12.42 -15.83 -2.41
N ARG A 61 -11.85 -15.26 -3.47
CA ARG A 61 -10.65 -15.78 -4.13
C ARG A 61 -9.37 -15.15 -3.62
N THR A 62 -9.46 -13.97 -3.04
CA THR A 62 -8.29 -13.16 -2.68
C THR A 62 -8.05 -13.06 -1.19
N VAL A 63 -9.08 -13.23 -0.36
CA VAL A 63 -8.98 -13.28 1.11
C VAL A 63 -8.62 -14.71 1.52
N LEU A 64 -7.43 -14.89 2.09
CA LEU A 64 -6.89 -16.22 2.46
C LEU A 64 -7.15 -16.57 3.92
N GLY A 65 -7.38 -15.58 4.80
CA GLY A 65 -7.61 -15.78 6.22
C GLY A 65 -9.00 -16.30 6.56
N ASP A 66 -9.14 -16.76 7.78
CA ASP A 66 -10.40 -17.27 8.32
C ASP A 66 -11.27 -16.12 8.85
N PHE A 67 -12.38 -15.83 8.17
CA PHE A 67 -13.38 -14.81 8.52
C PHE A 67 -14.68 -15.42 9.04
N ALA A 68 -14.66 -16.62 9.61
CA ALA A 68 -15.80 -17.29 10.22
C ALA A 68 -15.91 -16.90 11.71
N ASP A 69 -16.12 -15.63 11.99
CA ASP A 69 -16.24 -15.03 13.34
C ASP A 69 -15.03 -15.36 14.24
N ARG A 70 -13.83 -15.40 13.62
CA ARG A 70 -12.58 -15.67 14.34
C ARG A 70 -12.12 -14.45 15.12
N THR A 71 -11.62 -14.71 16.32
CA THR A 71 -11.01 -13.70 17.18
C THR A 71 -9.50 -13.93 17.27
N PHE A 72 -8.76 -12.82 17.34
CA PHE A 72 -7.34 -12.79 17.60
C PHE A 72 -7.05 -11.74 18.67
N GLU A 73 -6.34 -12.15 19.73
CA GLU A 73 -5.95 -11.27 20.83
C GLU A 73 -4.46 -10.99 20.78
N HIS A 74 -4.09 -9.72 20.78
CA HIS A 74 -2.71 -9.27 20.86
C HIS A 74 -2.61 -7.98 21.68
N ALA A 75 -1.64 -7.94 22.60
CA ALA A 75 -1.35 -6.77 23.45
C ALA A 75 -2.57 -6.21 24.23
N GLY A 76 -3.54 -7.07 24.54
CA GLY A 76 -4.77 -6.69 25.24
C GLY A 76 -5.90 -6.19 24.33
N GLU A 77 -5.67 -6.14 23.02
CA GLU A 77 -6.68 -5.81 22.02
C GLU A 77 -7.21 -7.08 21.37
N THR A 78 -8.52 -7.14 21.14
CA THR A 78 -9.18 -8.26 20.47
C THR A 78 -9.73 -7.83 19.13
N SER A 79 -9.21 -8.42 18.06
CA SER A 79 -9.76 -8.27 16.71
C SER A 79 -10.69 -9.42 16.37
N THR A 80 -11.82 -9.13 15.74
CA THR A 80 -12.78 -10.15 15.27
C THR A 80 -12.92 -10.07 13.76
N PHE A 81 -12.73 -11.20 13.09
CA PHE A 81 -12.78 -11.35 11.64
C PHE A 81 -14.12 -12.00 11.27
N SER A 82 -14.97 -11.28 10.56
CA SER A 82 -16.32 -11.74 10.22
C SER A 82 -16.64 -11.52 8.74
N ARG A 83 -17.65 -12.25 8.27
CA ARG A 83 -18.16 -12.14 6.91
C ARG A 83 -19.66 -12.03 6.89
N HIS A 84 -20.20 -11.01 6.22
CA HIS A 84 -21.62 -10.85 5.98
C HIS A 84 -21.86 -10.10 4.67
N ASP A 85 -22.98 -10.38 4.03
CA ASP A 85 -23.38 -9.78 2.75
C ASP A 85 -22.32 -9.88 1.64
N GLY A 86 -21.54 -10.97 1.64
CA GLY A 86 -20.46 -11.19 0.67
C GLY A 86 -19.22 -10.32 0.87
N LYS A 87 -19.14 -9.60 2.00
CA LYS A 87 -18.03 -8.73 2.35
C LYS A 87 -17.30 -9.22 3.60
N PHE A 88 -16.06 -8.79 3.74
CA PHE A 88 -15.18 -9.15 4.85
C PHE A 88 -15.01 -7.96 5.79
N PHE A 89 -15.09 -8.20 7.08
CA PHE A 89 -15.00 -7.16 8.11
C PHE A 89 -14.01 -7.56 9.20
N VAL A 90 -13.29 -6.56 9.70
CA VAL A 90 -12.48 -6.69 10.90
C VAL A 90 -12.97 -5.67 11.92
N ARG A 91 -13.42 -6.17 13.07
CA ARG A 91 -13.75 -5.35 14.23
C ARG A 91 -12.51 -5.25 15.09
N THR A 92 -11.94 -4.07 15.17
CA THR A 92 -10.71 -3.78 15.92
C THR A 92 -10.73 -2.33 16.39
N ASP A 93 -9.74 -1.95 17.19
CA ASP A 93 -9.58 -0.57 17.65
C ASP A 93 -9.28 0.39 16.49
N GLY A 94 -9.91 1.55 16.55
CA GLY A 94 -9.67 2.64 15.62
C GLY A 94 -8.62 3.63 16.15
N PRO A 95 -8.33 4.68 15.38
CA PRO A 95 -7.40 5.74 15.80
C PRO A 95 -7.81 6.46 17.09
N ASP A 96 -9.06 6.33 17.50
CA ASP A 96 -9.62 6.89 18.74
C ASP A 96 -9.70 5.85 19.88
N GLY A 97 -9.13 4.66 19.68
CA GLY A 97 -9.13 3.55 20.63
C GLY A 97 -10.50 2.89 20.82
N LYS A 98 -11.48 3.15 19.94
CA LYS A 98 -12.78 2.50 19.99
C LYS A 98 -12.87 1.35 19.02
N LEU A 99 -13.47 0.25 19.47
CA LEU A 99 -13.78 -0.87 18.59
C LEU A 99 -14.76 -0.45 17.49
N THR A 100 -14.34 -0.64 16.26
CA THR A 100 -15.10 -0.25 15.06
C THR A 100 -15.03 -1.39 14.05
N ASP A 101 -16.12 -1.61 13.32
CA ASP A 101 -16.17 -2.56 12.23
C ASP A 101 -15.62 -1.89 10.96
N TYR A 102 -14.56 -2.45 10.42
CA TYR A 102 -13.93 -1.99 9.18
C TYR A 102 -14.15 -2.99 8.06
N GLU A 103 -14.69 -2.53 6.94
CA GLU A 103 -14.77 -3.34 5.73
C GLU A 103 -13.37 -3.49 5.13
N VAL A 104 -12.94 -4.72 4.87
CA VAL A 104 -11.72 -5.02 4.12
C VAL A 104 -11.96 -4.70 2.66
N LYS A 105 -11.21 -3.74 2.12
CA LYS A 105 -11.31 -3.32 0.72
C LYS A 105 -10.35 -4.07 -0.18
N TYR A 106 -9.13 -4.26 0.30
CA TYR A 106 -8.06 -4.93 -0.46
C TYR A 106 -7.29 -5.90 0.42
N THR A 107 -6.69 -6.87 -0.23
CA THR A 107 -5.67 -7.73 0.35
C THR A 107 -4.29 -7.19 -0.04
N PHE A 108 -3.28 -7.43 0.79
CA PHE A 108 -1.91 -7.01 0.54
C PHE A 108 -0.93 -8.11 0.92
N GLY A 109 -0.04 -8.47 -0.03
CA GLY A 109 0.86 -9.61 0.10
C GLY A 109 0.18 -10.92 -0.23
N VAL A 110 0.98 -11.95 -0.48
CA VAL A 110 0.51 -13.31 -0.80
C VAL A 110 1.20 -14.33 0.08
N GLU A 111 2.53 -14.30 0.15
CA GLU A 111 3.37 -15.21 0.93
C GLU A 111 4.59 -14.48 1.50
N PRO A 112 5.00 -14.78 2.73
CA PRO A 112 4.34 -15.66 3.70
C PRO A 112 3.16 -15.01 4.40
N LEU A 113 3.08 -13.67 4.40
CA LEU A 113 2.05 -12.91 5.10
C LEU A 113 1.05 -12.31 4.12
N HIS A 114 -0.20 -12.33 4.56
CA HIS A 114 -1.33 -11.78 3.85
C HIS A 114 -2.06 -10.79 4.75
N GLN A 115 -1.96 -9.50 4.43
CA GLN A 115 -2.54 -8.41 5.20
C GLN A 115 -3.83 -7.90 4.55
N TYR A 116 -4.56 -7.12 5.31
CA TYR A 116 -5.82 -6.52 4.89
C TYR A 116 -5.74 -5.00 4.94
N LEU A 117 -6.25 -4.35 3.88
CA LEU A 117 -6.35 -2.91 3.81
C LEU A 117 -7.80 -2.50 4.07
N ILE A 118 -7.97 -1.61 5.01
CA ILE A 118 -9.25 -0.96 5.33
C ILE A 118 -9.24 0.47 4.82
N GLU A 119 -10.41 1.00 4.52
CA GLU A 119 -10.57 2.39 4.12
C GLU A 119 -10.94 3.26 5.32
N LEU A 120 -10.15 4.28 5.54
CA LEU A 120 -10.39 5.32 6.54
C LEU A 120 -11.04 6.56 5.90
N PRO A 121 -11.65 7.47 6.69
CA PRO A 121 -12.23 8.70 6.18
C PRO A 121 -11.28 9.49 5.27
N GLY A 122 -11.83 9.96 4.14
CA GLY A 122 -11.05 10.66 3.10
C GLY A 122 -10.38 9.74 2.08
N GLY A 123 -10.76 8.47 2.00
CA GLY A 123 -10.28 7.51 1.00
C GLY A 123 -8.86 6.99 1.26
N ARG A 124 -8.34 7.17 2.46
CA ARG A 124 -7.04 6.64 2.83
C ARG A 124 -7.12 5.14 3.10
N LEU A 125 -6.24 4.38 2.52
CA LEU A 125 -6.09 2.96 2.83
C LEU A 125 -5.07 2.78 3.97
N GLN A 126 -5.41 1.92 4.92
CA GLN A 126 -4.57 1.57 6.05
C GLN A 126 -4.45 0.04 6.14
N ALA A 127 -3.21 -0.46 6.21
CA ALA A 127 -2.98 -1.86 6.57
C ALA A 127 -3.29 -2.08 8.05
N LEU A 128 -3.94 -3.20 8.36
CA LEU A 128 -4.11 -3.64 9.74
C LEU A 128 -2.76 -4.08 10.31
N THR A 129 -2.62 -3.99 11.63
CA THR A 129 -1.44 -4.46 12.37
C THR A 129 -1.36 -5.99 12.43
N VAL A 130 -2.47 -6.67 12.15
CA VAL A 130 -2.56 -8.13 12.11
C VAL A 130 -2.52 -8.64 10.67
N ALA A 131 -1.95 -9.83 10.48
CA ALA A 131 -1.81 -10.48 9.20
C ALA A 131 -2.24 -11.95 9.31
N TRP A 132 -2.52 -12.57 8.17
CA TRP A 132 -2.67 -14.01 8.05
C TRP A 132 -1.34 -14.63 7.60
N ASP A 133 -0.83 -15.59 8.37
CA ASP A 133 0.34 -16.39 8.01
C ASP A 133 -0.13 -17.61 7.21
N ASN A 134 0.24 -17.67 5.95
CA ASN A 134 -0.16 -18.76 5.06
C ASN A 134 0.53 -20.09 5.39
N ALA A 135 1.71 -20.06 5.99
CA ALA A 135 2.41 -21.28 6.40
C ALA A 135 1.84 -21.84 7.70
N ALA A 136 1.53 -20.98 8.65
CA ALA A 136 0.95 -21.37 9.94
C ALA A 136 -0.58 -21.57 9.86
N HIS A 137 -1.26 -21.07 8.82
CA HIS A 137 -2.72 -21.00 8.72
C HIS A 137 -3.36 -20.32 9.94
N ALA A 138 -2.78 -19.21 10.38
CA ALA A 138 -3.16 -18.49 11.58
C ALA A 138 -3.04 -16.98 11.42
N THR A 139 -3.84 -16.23 12.18
CA THR A 139 -3.65 -14.77 12.33
C THR A 139 -2.43 -14.51 13.20
N VAL A 140 -1.57 -13.60 12.79
CA VAL A 140 -0.35 -13.18 13.48
C VAL A 140 -0.24 -11.66 13.53
N ASN A 141 0.66 -11.17 14.34
CA ASN A 141 0.97 -9.74 14.46
C ASN A 141 2.45 -9.50 14.10
#